data_76684956387fc09519c142a8936eda1a
#
_entry.id   76684956387fc09519c142a8936eda1a
#
_cell.length_a   1.000
_cell.length_b   1.000
_cell.length_c   1.000
_cell.angle_alpha   90.00
_cell.angle_beta   90.00
_cell.angle_gamma   90.00
#
_symmetry.space_group_name_H-M   'P 1'
#
loop_
_entity.id
_entity.type
_entity.pdbx_description
1 polymer ?
#
loop_
_entity_poly.entity_id
_entity_poly.type
_entity_poly.pdbx_seq_one_letter_code
_entity_poly.pdbx_strand_id
1 'polypeptide(L)'
;MAEVAFVTVHGMGETPPDYADKVFAEVRRRIPRSKADIAMASVYYQKILQDNEAEVWSRVSRHVKVNFAPLRKFLLFGFGDAAGLENGKELDNSPYEMAQLDIARALMGAREQFSANPKVVLLTHSLGCQVMSNYIYDAQKSEHSRVNLGIWRDIQRFAFAICGRPELTDDEVSFLRCDTCTGWITTGCNIPIFVAAHKNMLIIPIRRPNDAFRWLNVYDPDDVLGWPLEPLSAGYQDLVEDRAVNAGRGLIDWILKSWNPLSHQLYWSDAEVLDPLEEMLLR
;
A
#
# COMPACT_ATOMS: atom_id res chain seq x y z
N MET A 1 9.61 -20.45 -15.95
CA MET A 1 8.82 -19.21 -16.09
C MET A 1 8.82 -18.58 -14.71
N ALA A 2 8.97 -17.26 -14.61
CA ALA A 2 8.87 -16.63 -13.30
C ALA A 2 7.43 -16.68 -12.81
N GLU A 3 7.23 -17.11 -11.56
CA GLU A 3 5.96 -17.08 -10.85
C GLU A 3 5.95 -15.84 -9.93
N VAL A 4 4.99 -14.95 -10.12
CA VAL A 4 4.96 -13.64 -9.45
C VAL A 4 3.58 -13.34 -8.88
N ALA A 5 3.52 -12.99 -7.61
CA ALA A 5 2.36 -12.38 -6.97
C ALA A 5 2.50 -10.85 -7.08
N PHE A 6 1.70 -10.22 -7.93
CA PHE A 6 1.62 -8.77 -8.06
C PHE A 6 0.48 -8.25 -7.20
N VAL A 7 0.81 -7.47 -6.17
CA VAL A 7 -0.15 -6.98 -5.20
C VAL A 7 -0.17 -5.45 -5.18
N THR A 8 -1.38 -4.88 -5.27
CA THR A 8 -1.59 -3.43 -5.20
C THR A 8 -2.25 -3.03 -3.89
N VAL A 9 -1.91 -1.84 -3.38
CA VAL A 9 -2.55 -1.24 -2.19
C VAL A 9 -2.89 0.21 -2.50
N HIS A 10 -4.19 0.54 -2.39
CA HIS A 10 -4.69 1.89 -2.68
C HIS A 10 -4.36 2.91 -1.60
N GLY A 11 -4.53 4.19 -1.93
CA GLY A 11 -4.35 5.32 -1.02
C GLY A 11 -5.57 5.64 -0.16
N MET A 12 -5.54 6.85 0.44
CA MET A 12 -6.64 7.41 1.23
C MET A 12 -7.76 7.94 0.34
N GLY A 13 -8.93 8.14 0.94
CA GLY A 13 -10.08 8.74 0.30
C GLY A 13 -10.99 7.70 -0.36
N GLU A 14 -12.11 8.14 -0.91
CA GLU A 14 -13.11 7.27 -1.52
C GLU A 14 -12.51 6.49 -2.71
N THR A 15 -12.27 5.20 -2.54
CA THR A 15 -11.66 4.33 -3.55
C THR A 15 -12.66 3.25 -3.98
N PRO A 16 -12.89 3.05 -5.27
CA PRO A 16 -13.75 1.97 -5.74
C PRO A 16 -13.05 0.60 -5.59
N PRO A 17 -13.79 -0.51 -5.38
CA PRO A 17 -13.20 -1.84 -5.22
C PRO A 17 -12.37 -2.32 -6.43
N ASP A 18 -12.68 -1.83 -7.62
CA ASP A 18 -12.02 -2.14 -8.90
C ASP A 18 -10.87 -1.18 -9.25
N TYR A 19 -10.35 -0.45 -8.27
CA TYR A 19 -9.32 0.58 -8.46
C TYR A 19 -8.06 0.08 -9.21
N ALA A 20 -7.74 -1.20 -9.09
CA ALA A 20 -6.55 -1.80 -9.69
C ALA A 20 -6.76 -2.33 -11.12
N ASP A 21 -8.00 -2.38 -11.62
CA ASP A 21 -8.32 -3.05 -12.89
C ASP A 21 -7.55 -2.47 -14.07
N LYS A 22 -7.35 -1.17 -14.10
CA LYS A 22 -6.61 -0.50 -15.19
C LYS A 22 -5.14 -0.89 -15.20
N VAL A 23 -4.47 -0.89 -14.04
CA VAL A 23 -3.05 -1.29 -13.97
C VAL A 23 -2.91 -2.80 -14.22
N PHE A 24 -3.83 -3.62 -13.77
CA PHE A 24 -3.85 -5.05 -14.07
C PHE A 24 -4.03 -5.33 -15.57
N ALA A 25 -4.93 -4.61 -16.24
CA ALA A 25 -5.11 -4.72 -17.68
C ALA A 25 -3.83 -4.30 -18.43
N GLU A 26 -3.17 -3.23 -17.99
CA GLU A 26 -1.94 -2.76 -18.61
C GLU A 26 -0.77 -3.73 -18.40
N VAL A 27 -0.63 -4.33 -17.21
CA VAL A 27 0.37 -5.38 -16.98
C VAL A 27 0.13 -6.58 -17.87
N ARG A 28 -1.14 -7.05 -18.00
CA ARG A 28 -1.48 -8.16 -18.91
C ARG A 28 -1.18 -7.85 -20.37
N ARG A 29 -1.35 -6.59 -20.77
CA ARG A 29 -1.04 -6.13 -22.13
C ARG A 29 0.46 -6.13 -22.41
N ARG A 30 1.29 -5.71 -21.44
CA ARG A 30 2.76 -5.60 -21.57
C ARG A 30 3.46 -6.95 -21.42
N ILE A 31 2.98 -7.78 -20.49
CA ILE A 31 3.64 -9.04 -20.13
C ILE A 31 2.72 -10.22 -20.51
N PRO A 32 3.00 -10.87 -21.65
CA PRO A 32 2.27 -12.07 -22.00
C PRO A 32 2.62 -13.23 -21.06
N ARG A 33 1.66 -14.13 -20.83
CA ARG A 33 1.83 -15.31 -19.96
C ARG A 33 3.02 -16.20 -20.31
N SER A 34 3.49 -16.16 -21.56
CA SER A 34 4.68 -16.89 -21.99
C SER A 34 5.98 -16.37 -21.37
N LYS A 35 6.00 -15.13 -20.84
CA LYS A 35 7.18 -14.53 -20.20
C LYS A 35 7.15 -14.71 -18.67
N ALA A 36 6.02 -14.48 -18.02
CA ALA A 36 5.83 -14.67 -16.60
C ALA A 36 4.39 -15.10 -16.31
N ASP A 37 4.20 -15.93 -15.29
CA ASP A 37 2.91 -16.26 -14.72
C ASP A 37 2.66 -15.34 -13.52
N ILE A 38 1.67 -14.43 -13.68
CA ILE A 38 1.45 -13.35 -12.72
C ILE A 38 0.06 -13.50 -12.11
N ALA A 39 0.01 -13.84 -10.82
CA ALA A 39 -1.19 -13.71 -10.01
C ALA A 39 -1.33 -12.27 -9.55
N MET A 40 -2.49 -11.66 -9.78
CA MET A 40 -2.77 -10.26 -9.46
C MET A 40 -3.78 -10.19 -8.34
N ALA A 41 -3.49 -9.41 -7.30
CA ALA A 41 -4.38 -9.17 -6.18
C ALA A 41 -4.39 -7.70 -5.79
N SER A 42 -5.55 -7.21 -5.38
CA SER A 42 -5.74 -5.85 -4.87
C SER A 42 -6.16 -5.89 -3.40
N VAL A 43 -5.52 -5.10 -2.58
CA VAL A 43 -5.89 -4.91 -1.17
C VAL A 43 -6.92 -3.79 -1.09
N TYR A 44 -8.08 -4.08 -0.53
CA TYR A 44 -9.17 -3.11 -0.35
C TYR A 44 -9.55 -3.00 1.12
N TYR A 45 -8.83 -2.18 1.87
CA TYR A 45 -9.02 -2.01 3.32
C TYR A 45 -10.00 -0.88 3.68
N GLN A 46 -10.42 -0.06 2.73
CA GLN A 46 -11.21 1.15 2.98
C GLN A 46 -12.62 0.89 3.52
N LYS A 47 -13.20 -0.27 3.19
CA LYS A 47 -14.53 -0.67 3.68
C LYS A 47 -14.65 -0.62 5.22
N ILE A 48 -13.52 -0.69 5.93
CA ILE A 48 -13.47 -0.70 7.40
C ILE A 48 -13.92 0.63 8.01
N LEU A 49 -13.58 1.76 7.35
CA LEU A 49 -13.80 3.12 7.88
C LEU A 49 -14.84 3.91 7.07
N GLN A 50 -15.02 3.57 5.81
CA GLN A 50 -15.77 4.35 4.83
C GLN A 50 -17.25 4.58 5.19
N ASP A 51 -17.91 3.64 5.86
CA ASP A 51 -19.30 3.78 6.29
C ASP A 51 -19.46 4.92 7.32
N ASN A 52 -18.52 5.03 8.27
CA ASN A 52 -18.53 6.09 9.28
C ASN A 52 -18.26 7.47 8.66
N GLU A 53 -17.30 7.54 7.74
CA GLU A 53 -16.93 8.77 7.03
C GLU A 53 -18.06 9.25 6.12
N ALA A 54 -18.71 8.34 5.40
CA ALA A 54 -19.88 8.63 4.58
C ALA A 54 -21.04 9.13 5.41
N GLU A 55 -21.28 8.55 6.60
CA GLU A 55 -22.33 9.01 7.51
C GLU A 55 -22.03 10.42 8.05
N VAL A 56 -20.80 10.70 8.49
CA VAL A 56 -20.39 12.05 8.92
C VAL A 56 -20.55 13.05 7.80
N TRP A 57 -20.08 12.72 6.60
CA TRP A 57 -20.24 13.59 5.42
C TRP A 57 -21.72 13.85 5.10
N SER A 58 -22.55 12.81 5.13
CA SER A 58 -23.98 12.92 4.89
C SER A 58 -24.66 13.85 5.89
N ARG A 59 -24.35 13.75 7.18
CA ARG A 59 -24.89 14.63 8.22
C ARG A 59 -24.50 16.09 7.98
N VAL A 60 -23.25 16.36 7.71
CA VAL A 60 -22.75 17.72 7.45
C VAL A 60 -23.39 18.30 6.20
N SER A 61 -23.38 17.56 5.09
CA SER A 61 -23.82 18.07 3.79
C SER A 61 -25.34 18.26 3.66
N ARG A 62 -26.14 17.55 4.45
CA ARG A 62 -27.62 17.72 4.48
C ARG A 62 -28.06 19.00 5.16
N HIS A 63 -27.31 19.48 6.15
CA HIS A 63 -27.75 20.56 7.01
C HIS A 63 -27.10 21.90 6.68
N VAL A 64 -25.93 21.89 6.05
CA VAL A 64 -25.18 23.12 5.77
C VAL A 64 -24.59 23.08 4.37
N LYS A 65 -24.79 24.16 3.62
CA LYS A 65 -24.05 24.35 2.36
C LYS A 65 -22.60 24.75 2.69
N VAL A 66 -21.66 23.82 2.50
CA VAL A 66 -20.25 24.08 2.75
C VAL A 66 -19.54 24.46 1.45
N ASN A 67 -18.64 25.45 1.52
CA ASN A 67 -17.74 25.76 0.42
C ASN A 67 -16.63 24.69 0.31
N PHE A 68 -16.08 24.50 -0.88
CA PHE A 68 -15.03 23.54 -1.16
C PHE A 68 -15.41 22.09 -0.79
N ALA A 69 -16.65 21.69 -1.04
CA ALA A 69 -17.18 20.38 -0.65
C ALA A 69 -16.33 19.19 -1.09
N PRO A 70 -15.79 19.12 -2.34
CA PRO A 70 -14.90 18.01 -2.74
C PRO A 70 -13.62 17.96 -1.91
N LEU A 71 -12.98 19.10 -1.64
CA LEU A 71 -11.76 19.17 -0.82
C LEU A 71 -12.05 18.76 0.62
N ARG A 72 -13.17 19.26 1.21
CA ARG A 72 -13.55 18.88 2.57
C ARG A 72 -13.85 17.40 2.70
N LYS A 73 -14.51 16.81 1.70
CA LYS A 73 -14.77 15.36 1.67
C LYS A 73 -13.46 14.58 1.60
N PHE A 74 -12.55 14.96 0.72
CA PHE A 74 -11.23 14.35 0.63
C PHE A 74 -10.45 14.42 1.95
N LEU A 75 -10.42 15.59 2.60
CA LEU A 75 -9.76 15.75 3.90
C LEU A 75 -10.42 14.92 5.00
N LEU A 76 -11.77 14.87 5.03
CA LEU A 76 -12.50 14.07 6.01
C LEU A 76 -12.15 12.60 5.89
N PHE A 77 -12.23 12.05 4.68
CA PHE A 77 -11.94 10.65 4.42
C PHE A 77 -10.44 10.34 4.62
N GLY A 78 -9.55 11.18 4.08
CA GLY A 78 -8.10 10.96 4.21
C GLY A 78 -7.58 11.02 5.64
N PHE A 79 -8.03 12.01 6.42
CA PHE A 79 -7.65 12.09 7.83
C PHE A 79 -8.42 11.08 8.69
N GLY A 80 -9.64 10.73 8.32
CA GLY A 80 -10.42 9.67 8.96
C GLY A 80 -9.71 8.32 8.82
N ASP A 81 -9.33 7.96 7.60
CA ASP A 81 -8.55 6.75 7.31
C ASP A 81 -7.24 6.73 8.12
N ALA A 82 -6.46 7.81 8.05
CA ALA A 82 -5.17 7.90 8.73
C ALA A 82 -5.32 7.80 10.26
N ALA A 83 -6.28 8.53 10.85
CA ALA A 83 -6.53 8.51 12.28
C ALA A 83 -7.08 7.16 12.75
N GLY A 84 -7.98 6.55 11.97
CA GLY A 84 -8.55 5.24 12.29
C GLY A 84 -7.52 4.12 12.28
N LEU A 85 -6.58 4.15 11.32
CA LEU A 85 -5.50 3.18 11.22
C LEU A 85 -4.42 3.36 12.30
N GLU A 86 -4.23 4.58 12.82
CA GLU A 86 -3.26 4.83 13.88
C GLU A 86 -3.84 4.62 15.29
N ASN A 87 -5.16 4.70 15.44
CA ASN A 87 -5.81 4.57 16.73
C ASN A 87 -6.06 3.10 17.11
N GLY A 88 -5.68 2.73 18.33
CA GLY A 88 -5.97 1.41 18.88
C GLY A 88 -5.26 0.24 18.18
N LYS A 89 -4.07 0.45 17.66
CA LYS A 89 -3.26 -0.59 16.99
C LYS A 89 -3.05 -1.86 17.83
N GLU A 90 -3.09 -1.73 19.14
CA GLU A 90 -2.97 -2.82 20.12
C GLU A 90 -4.28 -3.56 20.38
N LEU A 91 -5.40 -3.04 19.90
CA LEU A 91 -6.72 -3.62 20.16
C LEU A 91 -7.09 -4.69 19.12
N ASP A 92 -7.82 -5.70 19.59
CA ASP A 92 -8.44 -6.71 18.73
C ASP A 92 -9.53 -6.05 17.87
N ASN A 93 -9.61 -6.47 16.61
CA ASN A 93 -10.55 -5.95 15.61
C ASN A 93 -10.40 -4.44 15.34
N SER A 94 -9.25 -3.85 15.66
CA SER A 94 -8.97 -2.46 15.28
C SER A 94 -8.92 -2.32 13.74
N PRO A 95 -9.18 -1.13 13.20
CA PRO A 95 -8.99 -0.87 11.77
C PRO A 95 -7.59 -1.25 11.28
N TYR A 96 -6.57 -1.06 12.11
CA TYR A 96 -5.20 -1.47 11.84
C TYR A 96 -5.05 -2.98 11.62
N GLU A 97 -5.57 -3.78 12.56
CA GLU A 97 -5.53 -5.24 12.48
C GLU A 97 -6.34 -5.76 11.28
N MET A 98 -7.50 -5.17 11.01
CA MET A 98 -8.33 -5.55 9.88
C MET A 98 -7.68 -5.21 8.53
N ALA A 99 -7.02 -4.06 8.41
CA ALA A 99 -6.27 -3.70 7.20
C ALA A 99 -5.10 -4.67 6.95
N GLN A 100 -4.38 -5.07 8.00
CA GLN A 100 -3.33 -6.09 7.89
C GLN A 100 -3.90 -7.47 7.48
N LEU A 101 -5.08 -7.81 7.98
CA LEU A 101 -5.77 -9.05 7.58
C LEU A 101 -6.15 -9.04 6.10
N ASP A 102 -6.61 -7.91 5.57
CA ASP A 102 -6.95 -7.79 4.15
C ASP A 102 -5.69 -7.87 3.27
N ILE A 103 -4.54 -7.34 3.73
CA ILE A 103 -3.24 -7.55 3.04
C ILE A 103 -2.90 -9.05 3.03
N ALA A 104 -2.98 -9.73 4.18
CA ALA A 104 -2.66 -11.14 4.28
C ALA A 104 -3.55 -12.01 3.38
N ARG A 105 -4.84 -11.69 3.30
CA ARG A 105 -5.80 -12.38 2.39
C ARG A 105 -5.45 -12.18 0.92
N ALA A 106 -5.11 -10.95 0.52
CA ALA A 106 -4.73 -10.64 -0.85
C ALA A 106 -3.43 -11.36 -1.26
N LEU A 107 -2.43 -11.36 -0.38
CA LEU A 107 -1.18 -12.10 -0.58
C LEU A 107 -1.46 -13.60 -0.70
N MET A 108 -2.22 -14.19 0.24
CA MET A 108 -2.53 -15.62 0.22
C MET A 108 -3.31 -16.02 -1.02
N GLY A 109 -4.33 -15.24 -1.42
CA GLY A 109 -5.10 -15.51 -2.63
C GLY A 109 -4.27 -15.47 -3.92
N ALA A 110 -3.22 -14.63 -3.96
CA ALA A 110 -2.26 -14.64 -5.06
C ALA A 110 -1.35 -15.88 -4.99
N ARG A 111 -0.87 -16.27 -3.80
CA ARG A 111 -0.02 -17.44 -3.58
C ARG A 111 -0.70 -18.76 -3.99
N GLU A 112 -1.97 -18.90 -3.66
CA GLU A 112 -2.74 -20.13 -3.93
C GLU A 112 -2.85 -20.50 -5.42
N GLN A 113 -2.47 -19.58 -6.32
CA GLN A 113 -2.39 -19.85 -7.75
C GLN A 113 -1.11 -20.61 -8.14
N PHE A 114 -0.17 -20.80 -7.21
CA PHE A 114 1.13 -21.43 -7.43
C PHE A 114 1.35 -22.60 -6.46
N SER A 115 2.21 -23.53 -6.85
CA SER A 115 2.58 -24.70 -6.03
C SER A 115 3.60 -24.38 -4.94
N ALA A 116 4.37 -23.32 -5.11
CA ALA A 116 5.37 -22.82 -4.16
C ALA A 116 5.20 -21.32 -3.95
N ASN A 117 5.98 -20.74 -3.04
CA ASN A 117 5.95 -19.29 -2.81
C ASN A 117 6.47 -18.55 -4.04
N PRO A 118 5.62 -17.75 -4.73
CA PRO A 118 6.07 -16.92 -5.83
C PRO A 118 6.89 -15.72 -5.32
N LYS A 119 7.60 -15.06 -6.23
CA LYS A 119 8.13 -13.71 -5.94
C LYS A 119 6.98 -12.74 -5.71
N VAL A 120 7.15 -11.80 -4.78
CA VAL A 120 6.18 -10.73 -4.55
C VAL A 120 6.70 -9.43 -5.16
N VAL A 121 5.84 -8.75 -5.92
CA VAL A 121 6.04 -7.38 -6.39
C VAL A 121 4.87 -6.54 -5.91
N LEU A 122 5.18 -5.42 -5.25
CA LEU A 122 4.20 -4.52 -4.65
C LEU A 122 4.13 -3.21 -5.43
N LEU A 123 2.91 -2.70 -5.63
CA LEU A 123 2.64 -1.35 -6.09
C LEU A 123 1.67 -0.69 -5.13
N THR A 124 2.13 0.34 -4.42
CA THR A 124 1.34 1.01 -3.40
C THR A 124 1.24 2.50 -3.68
N HIS A 125 0.17 3.12 -3.21
CA HIS A 125 -0.09 4.53 -3.42
C HIS A 125 -0.47 5.24 -2.12
N SER A 126 0.07 6.46 -1.91
CA SER A 126 -0.32 7.37 -0.83
C SER A 126 -0.35 6.67 0.55
N LEU A 127 -1.47 6.67 1.26
CA LEU A 127 -1.66 5.98 2.55
C LEU A 127 -1.40 4.47 2.47
N GLY A 128 -1.65 3.84 1.33
CA GLY A 128 -1.33 2.42 1.12
C GLY A 128 0.16 2.11 1.25
N CYS A 129 1.04 3.10 1.01
CA CYS A 129 2.48 2.96 1.25
C CYS A 129 2.77 2.80 2.75
N GLN A 130 2.14 3.63 3.59
CA GLN A 130 2.26 3.54 5.05
C GLN A 130 1.66 2.24 5.59
N VAL A 131 0.47 1.87 5.11
CA VAL A 131 -0.22 0.64 5.53
C VAL A 131 0.64 -0.59 5.23
N MET A 132 1.20 -0.66 4.03
CA MET A 132 2.08 -1.77 3.63
C MET A 132 3.41 -1.75 4.36
N SER A 133 4.00 -0.56 4.60
CA SER A 133 5.21 -0.40 5.40
C SER A 133 5.02 -0.91 6.83
N ASN A 134 3.92 -0.54 7.47
CA ASN A 134 3.57 -1.02 8.80
C ASN A 134 3.37 -2.54 8.83
N TYR A 135 2.69 -3.10 7.82
CA TYR A 135 2.47 -4.54 7.70
C TYR A 135 3.80 -5.31 7.66
N ILE A 136 4.72 -4.93 6.77
CA ILE A 136 6.03 -5.60 6.63
C ILE A 136 6.88 -5.37 7.88
N TYR A 137 6.89 -4.15 8.44
CA TYR A 137 7.65 -3.84 9.64
C TYR A 137 7.22 -4.69 10.84
N ASP A 138 5.91 -4.80 11.08
CA ASP A 138 5.38 -5.61 12.17
C ASP A 138 5.64 -7.11 11.95
N ALA A 139 5.52 -7.56 10.69
CA ALA A 139 5.84 -8.92 10.29
C ALA A 139 7.29 -9.27 10.63
N GLN A 140 8.22 -8.44 10.24
CA GLN A 140 9.64 -8.61 10.52
C GLN A 140 9.98 -8.49 12.00
N LYS A 141 9.28 -7.59 12.72
CA LYS A 141 9.44 -7.42 14.17
C LYS A 141 8.97 -8.66 14.94
N SER A 142 7.93 -9.34 14.46
CA SER A 142 7.36 -10.52 15.13
C SER A 142 8.35 -11.67 15.30
N GLU A 143 9.38 -11.75 14.48
CA GLU A 143 10.43 -12.75 14.59
C GLU A 143 11.31 -12.60 15.85
N HIS A 144 11.42 -11.38 16.38
CA HIS A 144 12.41 -11.04 17.40
C HIS A 144 11.82 -10.35 18.64
N SER A 145 10.54 -9.97 18.61
CA SER A 145 9.87 -9.22 19.65
C SER A 145 8.66 -9.97 20.21
N ARG A 146 8.43 -9.84 21.51
CA ARG A 146 7.20 -10.30 22.17
C ARG A 146 6.08 -9.24 22.12
N VAL A 147 6.41 -8.01 21.74
CA VAL A 147 5.45 -6.90 21.65
C VAL A 147 5.21 -6.64 20.18
N ASN A 148 4.16 -7.23 19.65
CA ASN A 148 3.76 -7.10 18.24
C ASN A 148 2.40 -6.40 18.14
N LEU A 149 2.05 -5.96 16.93
CA LEU A 149 0.82 -5.23 16.64
C LEU A 149 0.01 -5.97 15.55
N GLY A 150 -1.27 -5.63 15.47
CA GLY A 150 -2.17 -6.17 14.47
C GLY A 150 -2.19 -7.70 14.44
N ILE A 151 -2.30 -8.30 13.26
CA ILE A 151 -2.35 -9.76 13.10
C ILE A 151 -1.03 -10.46 13.49
N TRP A 152 0.09 -9.72 13.52
CA TRP A 152 1.41 -10.26 13.87
C TRP A 152 1.61 -10.48 15.37
N ARG A 153 0.63 -10.12 16.20
CA ARG A 153 0.58 -10.54 17.62
C ARG A 153 0.46 -12.07 17.74
N ASP A 154 -0.36 -12.66 16.88
CA ASP A 154 -0.54 -14.11 16.73
C ASP A 154 -1.20 -14.39 15.37
N ILE A 155 -0.40 -14.54 14.33
CA ILE A 155 -0.92 -14.73 12.97
C ILE A 155 -1.72 -16.02 12.81
N GLN A 156 -1.46 -17.03 13.63
CA GLN A 156 -2.19 -18.32 13.58
C GLN A 156 -3.66 -18.16 13.98
N ARG A 157 -4.01 -17.20 14.81
CA ARG A 157 -5.42 -16.88 15.13
C ARG A 157 -6.22 -16.50 13.89
N PHE A 158 -5.56 -16.00 12.87
CA PHE A 158 -6.17 -15.53 11.62
C PHE A 158 -6.09 -16.55 10.48
N ALA A 159 -5.52 -17.74 10.70
CA ALA A 159 -5.30 -18.75 9.68
C ALA A 159 -6.59 -19.07 8.92
N PHE A 160 -7.69 -19.32 9.62
CA PHE A 160 -8.97 -19.60 8.99
C PHE A 160 -9.48 -18.42 8.15
N ALA A 161 -9.32 -17.19 8.61
CA ALA A 161 -9.74 -15.99 7.90
C ALA A 161 -8.84 -15.67 6.69
N ILE A 162 -7.59 -16.13 6.69
CA ILE A 162 -6.61 -15.92 5.62
C ILE A 162 -6.74 -16.99 4.54
N CYS A 163 -6.80 -18.27 4.91
CA CYS A 163 -6.70 -19.39 3.97
C CYS A 163 -7.77 -20.47 4.13
N GLY A 164 -8.79 -20.27 5.00
CA GLY A 164 -9.87 -21.25 5.23
C GLY A 164 -9.43 -22.53 5.95
N ARG A 165 -8.21 -22.59 6.50
CA ARG A 165 -7.64 -23.72 7.24
C ARG A 165 -7.31 -23.31 8.69
N PRO A 166 -7.24 -24.26 9.64
CA PRO A 166 -7.00 -23.95 11.04
C PRO A 166 -5.59 -23.46 11.32
N GLU A 167 -4.62 -23.74 10.47
CA GLU A 167 -3.22 -23.41 10.64
C GLU A 167 -2.58 -22.96 9.32
N LEU A 168 -1.62 -22.03 9.42
CA LEU A 168 -0.70 -21.63 8.36
C LEU A 168 0.59 -22.43 8.52
N THR A 169 1.15 -22.90 7.41
CA THR A 169 2.48 -23.52 7.39
C THR A 169 3.58 -22.47 7.56
N ASP A 170 4.79 -22.87 7.95
CA ASP A 170 5.94 -21.97 8.06
C ASP A 170 6.26 -21.28 6.74
N ASP A 171 6.13 -21.98 5.59
CA ASP A 171 6.31 -21.42 4.27
C ASP A 171 5.27 -20.33 3.95
N GLU A 172 4.03 -20.52 4.37
CA GLU A 172 2.97 -19.53 4.20
C GLU A 172 3.19 -18.31 5.09
N VAL A 173 3.62 -18.52 6.33
CA VAL A 173 3.97 -17.41 7.24
C VAL A 173 5.15 -16.63 6.67
N SER A 174 6.18 -17.29 6.15
CA SER A 174 7.32 -16.64 5.48
C SER A 174 6.87 -15.83 4.25
N PHE A 175 5.97 -16.38 3.43
CA PHE A 175 5.41 -15.68 2.29
C PHE A 175 4.58 -14.46 2.73
N LEU A 176 3.71 -14.61 3.71
CA LEU A 176 2.92 -13.51 4.27
C LEU A 176 3.78 -12.41 4.89
N ARG A 177 4.97 -12.75 5.42
CA ARG A 177 5.98 -11.80 5.91
C ARG A 177 6.66 -11.01 4.79
N CYS A 178 6.33 -11.33 3.54
CA CYS A 178 6.96 -10.78 2.35
C CYS A 178 8.45 -11.12 2.20
N ASP A 179 8.92 -12.27 2.73
CA ASP A 179 10.32 -12.70 2.61
C ASP A 179 10.72 -12.91 1.14
N THR A 180 9.76 -13.25 0.26
CA THR A 180 9.97 -13.39 -1.18
C THR A 180 9.74 -12.09 -1.97
N CYS A 181 9.56 -10.94 -1.31
CA CYS A 181 9.37 -9.67 -2.00
C CYS A 181 10.67 -9.24 -2.69
N THR A 182 10.60 -9.09 -4.01
CA THR A 182 11.74 -8.68 -4.86
C THR A 182 11.60 -7.28 -5.42
N GLY A 183 10.39 -6.69 -5.34
CA GLY A 183 10.15 -5.35 -5.84
C GLY A 183 9.04 -4.63 -5.10
N TRP A 184 9.27 -3.36 -4.80
CA TRP A 184 8.25 -2.49 -4.25
C TRP A 184 8.32 -1.12 -4.93
N ILE A 185 7.22 -0.71 -5.54
CA ILE A 185 7.05 0.65 -6.07
C ILE A 185 6.05 1.38 -5.18
N THR A 186 6.49 2.48 -4.59
CA THR A 186 5.64 3.43 -3.87
C THR A 186 5.39 4.66 -4.73
N THR A 187 4.18 5.17 -4.75
CA THR A 187 3.78 6.36 -5.53
C THR A 187 3.06 7.35 -4.64
N GLY A 188 3.41 8.64 -4.72
CA GLY A 188 2.82 9.68 -3.87
C GLY A 188 2.89 9.32 -2.38
N CYS A 189 4.02 8.79 -1.93
CA CYS A 189 4.19 8.18 -0.62
C CYS A 189 4.14 9.21 0.51
N ASN A 190 3.36 8.94 1.54
CA ASN A 190 3.16 9.82 2.70
C ASN A 190 3.78 9.31 4.01
N ILE A 191 4.63 8.30 3.98
CA ILE A 191 5.36 7.78 5.16
C ILE A 191 5.96 8.90 6.02
N PRO A 192 6.62 9.95 5.46
CA PRO A 192 7.18 11.03 6.25
C PRO A 192 6.20 11.74 7.17
N ILE A 193 4.94 11.87 6.78
CA ILE A 193 3.88 12.49 7.59
C ILE A 193 3.65 11.66 8.87
N PHE A 194 3.61 10.33 8.74
CA PHE A 194 3.42 9.43 9.89
C PHE A 194 4.65 9.35 10.78
N VAL A 195 5.85 9.31 10.18
CA VAL A 195 7.10 9.37 10.94
C VAL A 195 7.16 10.63 11.80
N ALA A 196 6.78 11.79 11.25
CA ALA A 196 6.76 13.07 11.98
C ALA A 196 5.75 13.11 13.15
N ALA A 197 4.73 12.24 13.13
CA ALA A 197 3.72 12.17 14.19
C ALA A 197 4.19 11.43 15.45
N HIS A 198 5.31 10.70 15.37
CA HIS A 198 5.81 9.95 16.53
C HIS A 198 6.61 10.85 17.49
N LYS A 199 6.30 10.75 18.80
CA LYS A 199 6.99 11.50 19.86
C LYS A 199 8.49 11.20 19.91
N ASN A 200 8.87 9.93 19.73
CA ASN A 200 10.24 9.49 19.63
C ASN A 200 10.48 9.13 18.17
N MET A 201 11.08 10.03 17.43
CA MET A 201 11.29 9.88 15.99
C MET A 201 12.37 8.84 15.70
N LEU A 202 11.98 7.57 15.72
CA LEU A 202 12.78 6.46 15.22
C LEU A 202 12.45 6.28 13.73
N ILE A 203 13.34 6.79 12.87
CA ILE A 203 13.18 6.71 11.42
C ILE A 203 13.88 5.45 10.92
N ILE A 204 13.20 4.33 11.06
CA ILE A 204 13.71 3.02 10.68
C ILE A 204 12.81 2.45 9.59
N PRO A 205 13.34 2.18 8.37
CA PRO A 205 12.58 1.49 7.32
C PRO A 205 12.39 0.00 7.68
N ILE A 206 11.65 -0.69 6.85
CA ILE A 206 11.66 -2.16 6.85
C ILE A 206 13.08 -2.69 6.63
N ARG A 207 13.37 -3.89 7.08
CA ARG A 207 14.60 -4.59 6.68
C ARG A 207 14.46 -5.08 5.24
N ARG A 208 15.58 -5.13 4.51
CA ARG A 208 15.61 -5.72 3.17
C ARG A 208 15.13 -7.18 3.24
N PRO A 209 14.04 -7.56 2.55
CA PRO A 209 13.50 -8.92 2.63
C PRO A 209 14.48 -9.97 2.10
N ASN A 210 15.17 -9.68 1.00
CA ASN A 210 16.18 -10.54 0.39
C ASN A 210 17.11 -9.70 -0.51
N ASP A 211 18.19 -10.32 -1.03
CA ASP A 211 19.21 -9.61 -1.82
C ASP A 211 18.70 -9.10 -3.18
N ALA A 212 17.60 -9.67 -3.71
CA ALA A 212 17.01 -9.23 -4.97
C ALA A 212 16.06 -8.03 -4.80
N PHE A 213 15.74 -7.64 -3.58
CA PHE A 213 14.76 -6.61 -3.29
C PHE A 213 15.20 -5.23 -3.78
N ARG A 214 14.29 -4.56 -4.49
CA ARG A 214 14.41 -3.15 -4.90
C ARG A 214 13.17 -2.38 -4.46
N TRP A 215 13.38 -1.22 -3.87
CA TRP A 215 12.32 -0.28 -3.51
C TRP A 215 12.50 1.01 -4.30
N LEU A 216 11.56 1.28 -5.22
CA LEU A 216 11.49 2.51 -6.00
C LEU A 216 10.37 3.39 -5.45
N ASN A 217 10.70 4.60 -5.02
CA ASN A 217 9.73 5.59 -4.58
C ASN A 217 9.56 6.67 -5.67
N VAL A 218 8.39 6.72 -6.27
CA VAL A 218 8.06 7.69 -7.33
C VAL A 218 7.22 8.81 -6.72
N TYR A 219 7.71 10.03 -6.79
CA TYR A 219 7.01 11.20 -6.27
C TYR A 219 7.05 12.37 -7.26
N ASP A 220 6.00 13.19 -7.24
CA ASP A 220 5.95 14.45 -7.97
C ASP A 220 6.35 15.58 -7.00
N PRO A 221 7.34 16.42 -7.31
CA PRO A 221 7.71 17.56 -6.47
C PRO A 221 6.58 18.57 -6.20
N ASP A 222 5.56 18.58 -7.06
CA ASP A 222 4.37 19.43 -6.91
C ASP A 222 3.24 18.73 -6.12
N ASP A 223 3.38 17.44 -5.82
CA ASP A 223 2.43 16.69 -4.99
C ASP A 223 2.73 16.90 -3.49
N VAL A 224 1.92 17.72 -2.82
CA VAL A 224 2.09 18.02 -1.39
C VAL A 224 1.91 16.82 -0.45
N LEU A 225 1.36 15.71 -0.93
CA LEU A 225 1.18 14.46 -0.19
C LEU A 225 2.24 13.41 -0.54
N GLY A 226 2.96 13.59 -1.65
CA GLY A 226 4.02 12.71 -2.11
C GLY A 226 5.40 13.20 -1.67
N TRP A 227 6.13 12.36 -0.94
CA TRP A 227 7.41 12.77 -0.33
C TRP A 227 8.56 11.87 -0.78
N PRO A 228 9.79 12.42 -0.91
CA PRO A 228 10.99 11.61 -1.02
C PRO A 228 11.24 10.84 0.29
N LEU A 229 11.81 9.65 0.20
CA LEU A 229 12.11 8.78 1.33
C LEU A 229 13.60 8.69 1.66
N GLU A 230 14.49 8.73 0.67
CA GLU A 230 15.94 8.65 0.90
C GLU A 230 16.47 9.62 1.98
N PRO A 231 16.00 10.88 2.03
CA PRO A 231 16.53 11.85 3.01
C PRO A 231 16.10 11.57 4.45
N LEU A 232 15.17 10.65 4.70
CA LEU A 232 14.62 10.41 6.04
C LEU A 232 15.68 9.88 7.02
N SER A 233 16.52 8.94 6.58
CA SER A 233 17.62 8.38 7.38
C SER A 233 18.59 7.60 6.52
N ALA A 234 19.76 7.24 7.09
CA ALA A 234 20.71 6.35 6.43
C ALA A 234 20.10 5.01 6.02
N GLY A 235 19.19 4.46 6.84
CA GLY A 235 18.50 3.20 6.50
C GLY A 235 17.59 3.31 5.28
N TYR A 236 16.90 4.45 5.12
CA TYR A 236 16.11 4.74 3.91
C TYR A 236 17.02 4.95 2.70
N GLN A 237 18.12 5.69 2.86
CA GLN A 237 19.09 5.95 1.79
C GLN A 237 19.71 4.65 1.25
N ASP A 238 19.94 3.65 2.11
CA ASP A 238 20.51 2.35 1.72
C ASP A 238 19.47 1.42 1.04
N LEU A 239 18.18 1.70 1.22
CA LEU A 239 17.10 0.77 0.84
C LEU A 239 16.24 1.27 -0.32
N VAL A 240 16.03 2.57 -0.44
CA VAL A 240 15.08 3.21 -1.35
C VAL A 240 15.84 3.94 -2.46
N GLU A 241 15.30 3.89 -3.68
CA GLU A 241 15.66 4.75 -4.80
C GLU A 241 14.52 5.77 -5.00
N ASP A 242 14.78 7.06 -4.74
CA ASP A 242 13.80 8.11 -4.99
C ASP A 242 13.83 8.53 -6.46
N ARG A 243 12.66 8.63 -7.10
CA ARG A 243 12.53 9.12 -8.46
C ARG A 243 11.50 10.25 -8.53
N ALA A 244 11.98 11.45 -8.79
CA ALA A 244 11.13 12.58 -9.06
C ALA A 244 10.55 12.48 -10.49
N VAL A 245 9.23 12.59 -10.60
CA VAL A 245 8.51 12.59 -11.89
C VAL A 245 7.67 13.84 -12.00
N ASN A 246 7.34 14.23 -13.23
CA ASN A 246 6.36 15.27 -13.46
C ASN A 246 5.08 14.58 -13.95
N ALA A 247 4.23 14.17 -13.04
CA ALA A 247 3.00 13.41 -13.31
C ALA A 247 1.92 14.24 -14.06
N GLY A 248 2.25 15.43 -14.53
CA GLY A 248 1.28 16.31 -15.17
C GLY A 248 1.84 17.28 -16.18
N ARG A 249 1.97 16.88 -17.44
CA ARG A 249 2.23 17.81 -18.57
C ARG A 249 0.93 18.42 -19.08
N GLY A 250 0.53 19.60 -18.58
CA GLY A 250 -0.55 20.42 -19.16
C GLY A 250 -0.81 21.70 -18.39
N LEU A 251 -0.77 22.89 -19.05
CA LEU A 251 -0.96 24.22 -18.45
C LEU A 251 -2.34 24.41 -17.75
N ILE A 252 -3.35 23.63 -18.10
CA ILE A 252 -4.69 23.67 -17.53
C ILE A 252 -4.75 22.87 -16.22
N ASP A 253 -3.87 21.92 -16.07
CA ASP A 253 -3.76 21.06 -14.90
C ASP A 253 -3.11 21.74 -13.69
N TRP A 254 -2.28 22.78 -13.90
CA TRP A 254 -1.55 23.47 -12.84
C TRP A 254 -2.47 24.15 -11.80
N ILE A 255 -3.62 24.70 -12.21
CA ILE A 255 -4.57 25.39 -11.29
C ILE A 255 -5.54 24.40 -10.62
N LEU A 256 -5.81 23.25 -11.25
CA LEU A 256 -6.77 22.25 -10.73
C LEU A 256 -6.08 21.01 -10.12
N LYS A 257 -4.80 20.77 -10.42
CA LYS A 257 -4.06 19.57 -10.04
C LYS A 257 -3.50 19.59 -8.64
N SER A 258 -3.12 20.73 -8.10
CA SER A 258 -2.60 20.81 -6.73
C SER A 258 -3.58 20.32 -5.64
N TRP A 259 -4.85 20.04 -6.04
CA TRP A 259 -5.90 19.63 -5.10
C TRP A 259 -6.91 18.62 -5.67
N ASN A 260 -6.56 17.93 -6.76
CA ASN A 260 -7.49 16.95 -7.34
C ASN A 260 -7.15 15.54 -6.85
N PRO A 261 -7.99 14.90 -6.03
CA PRO A 261 -7.80 13.51 -5.61
C PRO A 261 -7.70 12.53 -6.79
N LEU A 262 -8.22 12.91 -7.96
CA LEU A 262 -8.12 12.12 -9.20
C LEU A 262 -6.70 12.15 -9.81
N SER A 263 -5.84 13.11 -9.48
CA SER A 263 -4.45 13.12 -9.96
C SER A 263 -3.62 11.99 -9.37
N HIS A 264 -3.97 11.54 -8.18
CA HIS A 264 -3.33 10.38 -7.56
C HIS A 264 -3.51 9.08 -8.38
N GLN A 265 -4.62 8.91 -9.11
CA GLN A 265 -4.82 7.73 -9.97
C GLN A 265 -3.98 7.76 -11.27
N LEU A 266 -3.35 8.89 -11.62
CA LEU A 266 -2.55 9.02 -12.83
C LEU A 266 -1.16 8.40 -12.71
N TYR A 267 -0.58 8.28 -11.51
CA TYR A 267 0.72 7.62 -11.31
C TYR A 267 0.75 6.23 -11.94
N TRP A 268 -0.30 5.43 -11.75
CA TRP A 268 -0.32 4.04 -12.20
C TRP A 268 -0.54 3.86 -13.72
N SER A 269 -0.76 4.93 -14.43
CA SER A 269 -0.82 4.94 -15.90
C SER A 269 0.43 5.56 -16.53
N ASP A 270 1.35 6.09 -15.72
CA ASP A 270 2.56 6.73 -16.19
C ASP A 270 3.62 5.69 -16.56
N ALA A 271 4.32 5.92 -17.68
CA ALA A 271 5.41 5.07 -18.14
C ALA A 271 6.55 4.99 -17.08
N GLU A 272 6.78 6.06 -16.33
CA GLU A 272 7.80 6.12 -15.29
C GLU A 272 7.51 5.20 -14.09
N VAL A 273 6.27 4.72 -13.95
CA VAL A 273 5.86 3.69 -13.00
C VAL A 273 5.76 2.33 -13.69
N LEU A 274 5.16 2.29 -14.88
CA LEU A 274 4.87 1.04 -15.59
C LEU A 274 6.11 0.35 -16.14
N ASP A 275 7.13 1.09 -16.59
CA ASP A 275 8.35 0.50 -17.13
C ASP A 275 9.19 -0.17 -16.04
N PRO A 276 9.47 0.45 -14.86
CA PRO A 276 10.09 -0.25 -13.74
C PRO A 276 9.26 -1.42 -13.20
N LEU A 277 7.92 -1.28 -13.20
CA LEU A 277 7.04 -2.36 -12.77
C LEU A 277 7.18 -3.59 -13.68
N GLU A 278 7.18 -3.38 -15.01
CA GLU A 278 7.41 -4.45 -15.99
C GLU A 278 8.77 -5.13 -15.75
N GLU A 279 9.83 -4.34 -15.53
CA GLU A 279 11.15 -4.85 -15.22
C GLU A 279 11.16 -5.74 -13.96
N MET A 280 10.51 -5.28 -12.87
CA MET A 280 10.43 -6.02 -11.61
C MET A 280 9.63 -7.33 -11.74
N LEU A 281 8.56 -7.31 -12.54
CA LEU A 281 7.72 -8.49 -12.78
C LEU A 281 8.39 -9.54 -13.68
N LEU A 282 9.36 -9.15 -14.51
CA LEU A 282 10.07 -10.05 -15.44
C LEU A 282 11.39 -10.61 -14.88
N ARG A 283 11.95 -10.02 -13.85
CA ARG A 283 13.16 -10.50 -13.15
C ARG A 283 12.87 -11.75 -12.34
#